data_d37d22dcfe0c3ce390bc237e88ffffef
#
_entry.id   d37d22dcfe0c3ce390bc237e88ffffef
#
_cell.length_a   1.000
_cell.length_b   1.000
_cell.length_c   1.000
_cell.angle_alpha   90.00
_cell.angle_beta   90.00
_cell.angle_gamma   90.00
#
_symmetry.space_group_name_H-M   'P 1'
#
loop_
_entity.id
_entity.type
_entity.pdbx_description
1 polymer ?
#
loop_
_entity_poly.entity_id
_entity_poly.type
_entity_poly.pdbx_seq_one_letter_code
_entity_poly.pdbx_strand_id
1 'polypeptide(L)'
;MFESLGDRLQNVISKVKGYGKITEDNISEMMREIRLALLEADVNYTVVKEFTNNVKEKALGEEVQKSLKPGDVFVKIVKDELTELLGGEQKPLNLVGNPAILMLVGLQGSGKTTAIGKLSNLLRKKHSKKPLLVACDVYRPAAIDQLKQIGKQLNIEVYEEGKKDPVEIVNNALSYAKENKFDYILVDTAGRLHIDEELMDELDRIKDSINPQEILLVIDSMMGQDAINVIEGFNDKLPLTGVILTKLDGDTRGGVALSVRHLTNVPIKFIGTSEKMDGIDLFDPERMAGRILGMGDIVALVEKATESIDEAEAERTAKKMQQGKFDLEDFLSTMKQMKKLGPIENLIKMLPGAKKMGLTNIKVDPKDLAHIEAIVLSMTPKERRNPEIIKASRKTRIAAGSGTSVQEVNKLLQQFDQMKKMMKQVANGNFKFPF
;
A
#
# COMPACT_ATOMS: atom_id res chain seq x y z
N MET A 1 5.54 2.85 -7.13
CA MET A 1 5.49 1.37 -7.09
C MET A 1 5.09 0.84 -8.46
N PHE A 2 5.95 0.10 -9.12
CA PHE A 2 5.73 -0.52 -10.46
C PHE A 2 5.29 0.41 -11.59
N GLU A 3 5.47 1.72 -11.50
CA GLU A 3 4.93 2.65 -12.51
C GLU A 3 5.56 2.41 -13.89
N SER A 4 6.88 2.24 -13.97
CA SER A 4 7.58 1.98 -15.22
C SER A 4 7.19 0.63 -15.86
N LEU A 5 7.19 -0.45 -15.06
CA LEU A 5 6.79 -1.78 -15.51
C LEU A 5 5.31 -1.80 -15.93
N GLY A 6 4.45 -1.23 -15.07
CA GLY A 6 3.01 -1.18 -15.32
C GLY A 6 2.67 -0.46 -16.62
N ASP A 7 3.30 0.68 -16.91
CA ASP A 7 3.08 1.45 -18.12
C ASP A 7 3.41 0.66 -19.38
N ARG A 8 4.52 -0.05 -19.36
CA ARG A 8 4.95 -0.88 -20.50
C ARG A 8 4.02 -2.07 -20.72
N LEU A 9 3.69 -2.80 -19.66
CA LEU A 9 2.77 -3.94 -19.75
C LEU A 9 1.37 -3.51 -20.18
N GLN A 10 0.86 -2.38 -19.71
CA GLN A 10 -0.42 -1.82 -20.16
C GLN A 10 -0.42 -1.45 -21.66
N ASN A 11 0.71 -0.95 -22.16
CA ASN A 11 0.84 -0.69 -23.60
C ASN A 11 0.75 -1.98 -24.42
N VAL A 12 1.41 -3.04 -24.00
CA VAL A 12 1.31 -4.38 -24.64
C VAL A 12 -0.13 -4.88 -24.57
N ILE A 13 -0.76 -4.87 -23.41
CA ILE A 13 -2.15 -5.29 -23.19
C ILE A 13 -3.12 -4.49 -24.08
N SER A 14 -2.90 -3.19 -24.22
CA SER A 14 -3.78 -2.33 -25.04
C SER A 14 -3.72 -2.70 -26.52
N LYS A 15 -2.55 -3.06 -27.04
CA LYS A 15 -2.36 -3.56 -28.41
C LYS A 15 -3.10 -4.90 -28.59
N VAL A 16 -2.94 -5.81 -27.63
CA VAL A 16 -3.51 -7.16 -27.67
C VAL A 16 -5.03 -7.14 -27.69
N LYS A 17 -5.66 -6.29 -26.90
CA LYS A 17 -7.13 -6.15 -26.88
C LYS A 17 -7.72 -5.71 -28.23
N GLY A 18 -6.91 -5.12 -29.09
CA GLY A 18 -7.28 -4.74 -30.45
C GLY A 18 -7.22 -5.88 -31.46
N TYR A 19 -6.59 -7.01 -31.13
CA TYR A 19 -6.48 -8.14 -32.07
C TYR A 19 -7.73 -9.01 -32.07
N GLY A 20 -8.35 -9.15 -33.23
CA GLY A 20 -9.49 -10.07 -33.44
C GLY A 20 -9.08 -11.53 -33.45
N LYS A 21 -7.82 -11.83 -33.80
CA LYS A 21 -7.18 -13.15 -33.70
C LYS A 21 -5.76 -13.00 -33.21
N ILE A 22 -5.33 -13.92 -32.37
CA ILE A 22 -3.96 -14.02 -31.89
C ILE A 22 -3.23 -15.07 -32.72
N THR A 23 -2.18 -14.66 -33.42
CA THR A 23 -1.29 -15.52 -34.21
C THR A 23 0.01 -15.76 -33.44
N GLU A 24 0.78 -16.78 -33.87
CA GLU A 24 2.09 -17.07 -33.26
C GLU A 24 3.07 -15.89 -33.41
N ASP A 25 3.02 -15.16 -34.51
CA ASP A 25 3.83 -13.98 -34.77
C ASP A 25 3.46 -12.86 -33.77
N ASN A 26 2.16 -12.61 -33.58
CA ASN A 26 1.69 -11.62 -32.58
C ASN A 26 2.15 -11.98 -31.18
N ILE A 27 2.04 -13.27 -30.78
CA ILE A 27 2.52 -13.73 -29.47
C ILE A 27 4.02 -13.51 -29.34
N SER A 28 4.81 -13.83 -30.37
CA SER A 28 6.26 -13.67 -30.34
C SER A 28 6.68 -12.20 -30.17
N GLU A 29 6.00 -11.27 -30.83
CA GLU A 29 6.23 -9.83 -30.67
C GLU A 29 5.84 -9.38 -29.26
N MET A 30 4.69 -9.78 -28.74
CA MET A 30 4.23 -9.46 -27.39
C MET A 30 5.18 -9.99 -26.33
N MET A 31 5.66 -11.22 -26.45
CA MET A 31 6.63 -11.81 -25.54
C MET A 31 7.96 -11.07 -25.54
N ARG A 32 8.38 -10.57 -26.70
CA ARG A 32 9.57 -9.71 -26.77
C ARG A 32 9.38 -8.41 -26.01
N GLU A 33 8.25 -7.71 -26.17
CA GLU A 33 7.95 -6.47 -25.46
C GLU A 33 7.84 -6.71 -23.96
N ILE A 34 7.13 -7.77 -23.52
CA ILE A 34 7.01 -8.14 -22.10
C ILE A 34 8.39 -8.47 -21.51
N ARG A 35 9.21 -9.25 -22.21
CA ARG A 35 10.58 -9.57 -21.78
C ARG A 35 11.41 -8.31 -21.55
N LEU A 36 11.39 -7.38 -22.49
CA LEU A 36 12.10 -6.10 -22.35
C LEU A 36 11.59 -5.30 -21.17
N ALA A 37 10.27 -5.24 -20.98
CA ALA A 37 9.67 -4.52 -19.86
C ALA A 37 10.12 -5.08 -18.50
N LEU A 38 10.16 -6.40 -18.35
CA LEU A 38 10.59 -7.07 -17.12
C LEU A 38 12.10 -6.89 -16.87
N LEU A 39 12.94 -7.00 -17.91
CA LEU A 39 14.39 -6.77 -17.77
C LEU A 39 14.73 -5.34 -17.39
N GLU A 40 14.05 -4.36 -17.99
CA GLU A 40 14.24 -2.94 -17.61
C GLU A 40 13.69 -2.62 -16.22
N ALA A 41 12.73 -3.39 -15.74
CA ALA A 41 12.28 -3.34 -14.35
C ALA A 41 13.25 -4.03 -13.36
N ASP A 42 14.42 -4.49 -13.83
CA ASP A 42 15.41 -5.20 -13.03
C ASP A 42 14.91 -6.54 -12.45
N VAL A 43 14.07 -7.26 -13.21
CA VAL A 43 13.69 -8.64 -12.88
C VAL A 43 14.82 -9.59 -13.30
N ASN A 44 15.10 -10.60 -12.48
CA ASN A 44 16.15 -11.58 -12.75
C ASN A 44 15.93 -12.27 -14.11
N TYR A 45 16.99 -12.45 -14.90
CA TYR A 45 16.92 -13.00 -16.24
C TYR A 45 16.29 -14.41 -16.32
N THR A 46 16.63 -15.27 -15.37
CA THR A 46 16.07 -16.64 -15.31
C THR A 46 14.56 -16.58 -15.10
N VAL A 47 14.11 -15.75 -14.19
CA VAL A 47 12.68 -15.49 -13.90
C VAL A 47 11.96 -14.97 -15.14
N VAL A 48 12.54 -13.99 -15.83
CA VAL A 48 11.97 -13.42 -17.07
C VAL A 48 11.84 -14.47 -18.16
N LYS A 49 12.87 -15.33 -18.34
CA LYS A 49 12.87 -16.39 -19.34
C LYS A 49 11.76 -17.40 -19.06
N GLU A 50 11.65 -17.88 -17.85
CA GLU A 50 10.64 -18.85 -17.44
C GLU A 50 9.23 -18.27 -17.58
N PHE A 51 8.98 -17.10 -17.03
CA PHE A 51 7.71 -16.38 -17.16
C PHE A 51 7.28 -16.23 -18.63
N THR A 52 8.17 -15.74 -19.50
CA THR A 52 7.82 -15.53 -20.91
C THR A 52 7.57 -16.82 -21.66
N ASN A 53 8.24 -17.93 -21.30
CA ASN A 53 8.01 -19.24 -21.89
C ASN A 53 6.64 -19.78 -21.44
N ASN A 54 6.30 -19.72 -20.16
CA ASN A 54 5.02 -20.17 -19.62
C ASN A 54 3.85 -19.41 -20.25
N VAL A 55 3.95 -18.07 -20.32
CA VAL A 55 2.92 -17.24 -20.96
C VAL A 55 2.78 -17.62 -22.46
N LYS A 56 3.90 -17.82 -23.18
CA LYS A 56 3.88 -18.18 -24.60
C LYS A 56 3.20 -19.53 -24.81
N GLU A 57 3.55 -20.54 -24.03
CA GLU A 57 2.97 -21.90 -24.12
C GLU A 57 1.46 -21.85 -23.89
N LYS A 58 1.01 -21.20 -22.83
CA LYS A 58 -0.42 -21.06 -22.51
C LYS A 58 -1.17 -20.22 -23.55
N ALA A 59 -0.54 -19.17 -24.10
CA ALA A 59 -1.14 -18.31 -25.11
C ALA A 59 -1.32 -19.02 -26.48
N LEU A 60 -0.49 -20.02 -26.80
CA LEU A 60 -0.64 -20.86 -28.00
C LEU A 60 -1.68 -21.98 -27.83
N GLY A 61 -2.20 -22.17 -26.61
CA GLY A 61 -3.18 -23.21 -26.30
C GLY A 61 -4.53 -23.01 -26.99
N GLU A 62 -5.29 -24.10 -27.08
CA GLU A 62 -6.58 -24.14 -27.79
C GLU A 62 -7.62 -23.15 -27.20
N GLU A 63 -7.59 -22.88 -25.91
CA GLU A 63 -8.53 -21.97 -25.27
C GLU A 63 -8.46 -20.55 -25.84
N VAL A 64 -7.24 -20.06 -26.12
CA VAL A 64 -7.03 -18.73 -26.71
C VAL A 64 -7.48 -18.72 -28.17
N GLN A 65 -7.14 -19.76 -28.92
CA GLN A 65 -7.45 -19.86 -30.35
C GLN A 65 -8.95 -20.01 -30.64
N LYS A 66 -9.69 -20.69 -29.75
CA LYS A 66 -11.14 -20.90 -29.86
C LYS A 66 -11.98 -19.78 -29.20
N SER A 67 -11.35 -18.84 -28.53
CA SER A 67 -12.06 -17.78 -27.83
C SER A 67 -12.64 -16.72 -28.76
N LEU A 68 -13.84 -16.22 -28.42
CA LEU A 68 -14.45 -15.05 -29.08
C LEU A 68 -13.72 -13.73 -28.73
N LYS A 69 -12.93 -13.73 -27.63
CA LYS A 69 -12.13 -12.59 -27.15
C LYS A 69 -10.72 -13.03 -26.78
N PRO A 70 -9.89 -13.41 -27.75
CA PRO A 70 -8.56 -13.97 -27.48
C PRO A 70 -7.65 -12.99 -26.71
N GLY A 71 -7.79 -11.69 -26.92
CA GLY A 71 -7.03 -10.67 -26.20
C GLY A 71 -7.34 -10.65 -24.70
N ASP A 72 -8.59 -10.83 -24.29
CA ASP A 72 -8.95 -10.87 -22.86
C ASP A 72 -8.42 -12.14 -22.19
N VAL A 73 -8.45 -13.28 -22.91
CA VAL A 73 -7.86 -14.55 -22.43
C VAL A 73 -6.35 -14.42 -22.25
N PHE A 74 -5.66 -13.81 -23.20
CA PHE A 74 -4.23 -13.53 -23.07
C PHE A 74 -3.91 -12.67 -21.85
N VAL A 75 -4.65 -11.60 -21.60
CA VAL A 75 -4.47 -10.74 -20.44
C VAL A 75 -4.67 -11.52 -19.15
N LYS A 76 -5.65 -12.42 -19.11
CA LYS A 76 -5.87 -13.32 -17.97
C LYS A 76 -4.66 -14.22 -17.74
N ILE A 77 -4.14 -14.86 -18.79
CA ILE A 77 -2.94 -15.70 -18.70
C ILE A 77 -1.76 -14.92 -18.11
N VAL A 78 -1.50 -13.71 -18.61
CA VAL A 78 -0.41 -12.86 -18.07
C VAL A 78 -0.65 -12.51 -16.60
N LYS A 79 -1.90 -12.21 -16.21
CA LYS A 79 -2.26 -11.94 -14.80
C LYS A 79 -2.00 -13.16 -13.92
N ASP A 80 -2.48 -14.33 -14.35
CA ASP A 80 -2.36 -15.57 -13.59
C ASP A 80 -0.88 -15.96 -13.41
N GLU A 81 -0.06 -15.86 -14.47
CA GLU A 81 1.39 -16.10 -14.40
C GLU A 81 2.12 -15.09 -13.51
N LEU A 82 1.74 -13.80 -13.55
CA LEU A 82 2.29 -12.81 -12.64
C LEU A 82 1.91 -13.11 -11.17
N THR A 83 0.70 -13.58 -10.95
CA THR A 83 0.24 -13.98 -9.61
C THR A 83 1.06 -15.15 -9.07
N GLU A 84 1.27 -16.18 -9.89
CA GLU A 84 2.12 -17.33 -9.53
C GLU A 84 3.56 -16.90 -9.26
N LEU A 85 4.12 -16.05 -10.10
CA LEU A 85 5.48 -15.53 -9.94
C LEU A 85 5.65 -14.76 -8.60
N LEU A 86 4.62 -14.01 -8.18
CA LEU A 86 4.58 -13.28 -6.92
C LEU A 86 4.32 -14.18 -5.70
N GLY A 87 3.98 -15.47 -5.91
CA GLY A 87 3.81 -16.46 -4.85
C GLY A 87 2.43 -17.12 -4.74
N GLY A 88 1.56 -16.87 -5.73
CA GLY A 88 0.23 -17.48 -5.87
C GLY A 88 -0.76 -16.92 -4.85
N GLU A 89 -0.61 -17.29 -3.59
CA GLU A 89 -1.52 -16.93 -2.51
C GLU A 89 -0.85 -16.04 -1.46
N GLN A 90 -1.66 -15.19 -0.83
CA GLN A 90 -1.25 -14.41 0.33
C GLN A 90 -0.84 -15.34 1.49
N LYS A 91 0.31 -15.07 2.12
CA LYS A 91 0.79 -15.81 3.28
C LYS A 91 0.59 -14.98 4.55
N PRO A 92 -0.37 -15.38 5.43
CA PRO A 92 -0.64 -14.67 6.67
C PRO A 92 0.49 -14.84 7.68
N LEU A 93 0.49 -14.00 8.72
CA LEU A 93 1.36 -14.20 9.89
C LEU A 93 0.88 -15.38 10.72
N ASN A 94 1.83 -16.14 11.26
CA ASN A 94 1.56 -17.08 12.35
C ASN A 94 1.56 -16.32 13.69
N LEU A 95 0.39 -16.04 14.20
CA LEU A 95 0.19 -15.31 15.46
C LEU A 95 -0.25 -16.25 16.60
N VAL A 96 0.06 -17.53 16.50
CA VAL A 96 -0.26 -18.54 17.52
C VAL A 96 0.78 -18.46 18.63
N GLY A 97 0.35 -18.00 19.81
CA GLY A 97 1.20 -17.86 21.00
C GLY A 97 0.59 -16.91 22.03
N ASN A 98 1.09 -16.95 23.25
CA ASN A 98 0.67 -16.05 24.31
C ASN A 98 1.86 -15.65 25.21
N PRO A 99 2.59 -14.60 24.81
CA PRO A 99 2.44 -13.78 23.59
C PRO A 99 2.98 -14.49 22.33
N ALA A 100 2.51 -14.06 21.13
CA ALA A 100 3.14 -14.45 19.87
C ALA A 100 4.39 -13.57 19.62
N ILE A 101 5.48 -14.19 19.16
CA ILE A 101 6.80 -13.55 19.04
C ILE A 101 7.16 -13.38 17.57
N LEU A 102 7.41 -12.14 17.16
CA LEU A 102 7.84 -11.77 15.83
C LEU A 102 9.24 -11.16 15.92
N MET A 103 10.21 -11.79 15.27
CA MET A 103 11.60 -11.34 15.22
C MET A 103 11.87 -10.67 13.87
N LEU A 104 12.30 -9.41 13.85
CA LEU A 104 12.66 -8.72 12.63
C LEU A 104 14.17 -8.68 12.48
N VAL A 105 14.66 -9.20 11.35
CA VAL A 105 16.08 -9.29 11.01
C VAL A 105 16.37 -8.55 9.71
N GLY A 106 17.64 -8.28 9.40
CA GLY A 106 18.05 -7.63 8.15
C GLY A 106 19.24 -6.70 8.29
N LEU A 107 19.74 -6.18 7.18
CA LEU A 107 20.91 -5.32 7.14
C LEU A 107 20.66 -3.94 7.77
N GLN A 108 21.72 -3.22 8.06
CA GLN A 108 21.64 -1.83 8.52
C GLN A 108 21.00 -0.97 7.44
N GLY A 109 20.08 -0.09 7.83
CA GLY A 109 19.40 0.83 6.88
C GLY A 109 18.26 0.21 6.08
N SER A 110 17.97 -1.10 6.24
CA SER A 110 16.84 -1.75 5.58
C SER A 110 15.46 -1.28 6.07
N GLY A 111 15.40 -0.57 7.21
CA GLY A 111 14.16 -0.02 7.76
C GLY A 111 13.51 -0.89 8.84
N LYS A 112 14.24 -1.78 9.51
CA LYS A 112 13.73 -2.68 10.57
C LYS A 112 12.93 -1.93 11.64
N THR A 113 13.53 -0.97 12.31
CA THR A 113 12.91 -0.19 13.40
C THR A 113 11.64 0.51 12.96
N THR A 114 11.62 1.04 11.73
CA THR A 114 10.40 1.65 11.15
C THR A 114 9.36 0.58 10.81
N ALA A 115 9.78 -0.55 10.25
CA ALA A 115 8.89 -1.67 9.91
C ALA A 115 8.22 -2.26 11.15
N ILE A 116 8.95 -2.39 12.27
CA ILE A 116 8.40 -2.79 13.56
C ILE A 116 7.27 -1.85 14.01
N GLY A 117 7.49 -0.55 13.97
CA GLY A 117 6.49 0.44 14.32
C GLY A 117 5.24 0.32 13.46
N LYS A 118 5.41 0.20 12.14
CA LYS A 118 4.31 0.04 11.20
C LYS A 118 3.53 -1.25 11.41
N LEU A 119 4.26 -2.37 11.55
CA LEU A 119 3.67 -3.69 11.77
C LEU A 119 2.90 -3.76 13.09
N SER A 120 3.48 -3.25 14.17
CA SER A 120 2.81 -3.21 15.48
C SER A 120 1.53 -2.37 15.46
N ASN A 121 1.55 -1.24 14.74
CA ASN A 121 0.36 -0.40 14.55
C ASN A 121 -0.73 -1.11 13.73
N LEU A 122 -0.33 -1.83 12.67
CA LEU A 122 -1.24 -2.65 11.86
C LEU A 122 -1.89 -3.76 12.69
N LEU A 123 -1.09 -4.52 13.44
CA LEU A 123 -1.57 -5.63 14.29
C LEU A 123 -2.52 -5.13 15.38
N ARG A 124 -2.18 -4.02 16.03
CA ARG A 124 -3.05 -3.40 17.03
C ARG A 124 -4.40 -2.98 16.45
N LYS A 125 -4.41 -2.35 15.27
CA LYS A 125 -5.64 -1.90 14.63
C LYS A 125 -6.50 -3.04 14.13
N LYS A 126 -5.89 -4.06 13.46
CA LYS A 126 -6.64 -5.18 12.88
C LYS A 126 -7.16 -6.17 13.92
N HIS A 127 -6.40 -6.41 14.98
CA HIS A 127 -6.71 -7.48 15.93
C HIS A 127 -7.11 -6.98 17.31
N SER A 128 -7.11 -5.64 17.54
CA SER A 128 -7.39 -5.02 18.86
C SER A 128 -6.53 -5.62 19.98
N LYS A 129 -5.28 -5.97 19.66
CA LYS A 129 -4.33 -6.67 20.53
C LYS A 129 -3.25 -5.73 21.03
N LYS A 130 -2.63 -6.08 22.17
CA LYS A 130 -1.61 -5.28 22.86
C LYS A 130 -0.20 -5.71 22.45
N PRO A 131 0.53 -4.96 21.58
CA PRO A 131 1.92 -5.26 21.22
C PRO A 131 2.90 -4.68 22.24
N LEU A 132 4.06 -5.37 22.43
CA LEU A 132 5.25 -4.89 23.08
C LEU A 132 6.40 -4.83 22.07
N LEU A 133 7.08 -3.69 21.98
CA LEU A 133 8.31 -3.56 21.19
C LEU A 133 9.51 -3.84 22.06
N VAL A 134 10.49 -4.61 21.56
CA VAL A 134 11.70 -4.96 22.32
C VAL A 134 12.93 -4.47 21.58
N ALA A 135 13.75 -3.64 22.25
CA ALA A 135 14.95 -3.03 21.68
C ALA A 135 16.17 -3.94 21.90
N CYS A 136 16.57 -4.68 20.87
CA CYS A 136 17.77 -5.55 20.90
C CYS A 136 18.91 -5.04 19.99
N ASP A 137 18.77 -3.89 19.30
CA ASP A 137 19.90 -3.21 18.64
C ASP A 137 20.70 -2.40 19.68
N VAL A 138 21.43 -3.10 20.54
CA VAL A 138 22.17 -2.52 21.67
C VAL A 138 23.48 -1.84 21.27
N TYR A 139 23.98 -2.13 20.07
CA TYR A 139 25.24 -1.58 19.56
C TYR A 139 25.07 -0.14 19.06
N ARG A 140 23.85 0.26 18.78
CA ARG A 140 23.50 1.58 18.26
C ARG A 140 22.57 2.31 19.23
N PRO A 141 23.10 3.16 20.15
CA PRO A 141 22.25 3.89 21.11
C PRO A 141 21.10 4.67 20.44
N ALA A 142 21.35 5.24 19.27
CA ALA A 142 20.34 5.93 18.51
C ALA A 142 19.19 5.02 18.05
N ALA A 143 19.41 3.71 17.90
CA ALA A 143 18.36 2.76 17.50
C ALA A 143 17.35 2.53 18.63
N ILE A 144 17.82 2.41 19.87
CA ILE A 144 16.96 2.30 21.05
C ILE A 144 16.09 3.57 21.17
N ASP A 145 16.71 4.75 21.07
CA ASP A 145 15.99 6.02 21.14
C ASP A 145 14.98 6.17 20.00
N GLN A 146 15.33 5.73 18.80
CA GLN A 146 14.42 5.72 17.65
C GLN A 146 13.21 4.83 17.92
N LEU A 147 13.40 3.63 18.44
CA LEU A 147 12.30 2.73 18.78
C LEU A 147 11.40 3.31 19.88
N LYS A 148 12.00 3.96 20.91
CA LYS A 148 11.26 4.67 21.95
C LYS A 148 10.41 5.82 21.38
N GLN A 149 10.95 6.59 20.43
CA GLN A 149 10.20 7.67 19.78
C GLN A 149 9.01 7.11 18.98
N ILE A 150 9.20 6.01 18.24
CA ILE A 150 8.14 5.33 17.52
C ILE A 150 7.08 4.80 18.49
N GLY A 151 7.49 4.16 19.59
CA GLY A 151 6.59 3.68 20.63
C GLY A 151 5.75 4.82 21.23
N LYS A 152 6.38 5.94 21.53
CA LYS A 152 5.69 7.13 22.04
C LYS A 152 4.70 7.71 21.01
N GLN A 153 5.11 7.84 19.76
CA GLN A 153 4.25 8.32 18.67
C GLN A 153 3.00 7.45 18.47
N LEU A 154 3.16 6.14 18.60
CA LEU A 154 2.09 5.17 18.40
C LEU A 154 1.33 4.84 19.69
N ASN A 155 1.78 5.32 20.85
CA ASN A 155 1.31 4.90 22.17
C ASN A 155 1.39 3.36 22.33
N ILE A 156 2.57 2.81 22.02
CA ILE A 156 2.92 1.40 22.17
C ILE A 156 4.13 1.33 23.12
N GLU A 157 4.08 0.40 24.05
CA GLU A 157 5.13 0.21 25.04
C GLU A 157 6.40 -0.37 24.44
N VAL A 158 7.56 0.12 24.89
CA VAL A 158 8.88 -0.34 24.45
C VAL A 158 9.64 -0.85 25.66
N TYR A 159 10.08 -2.10 25.57
CA TYR A 159 10.95 -2.72 26.56
C TYR A 159 12.42 -2.54 26.15
N GLU A 160 13.25 -2.05 27.06
CA GLU A 160 14.69 -1.87 26.83
C GLU A 160 15.46 -2.00 28.13
N GLU A 161 16.68 -2.48 28.06
CA GLU A 161 17.60 -2.61 29.20
C GLU A 161 19.01 -2.04 28.91
N GLY A 162 19.10 -1.15 27.92
CA GLY A 162 20.34 -0.50 27.52
C GLY A 162 21.32 -1.50 26.86
N LYS A 163 22.61 -1.42 27.23
CA LYS A 163 23.69 -2.23 26.62
C LYS A 163 23.90 -3.55 27.34
N LYS A 164 22.88 -4.40 27.38
CA LYS A 164 23.00 -5.78 27.87
C LYS A 164 23.08 -6.76 26.72
N ASP A 165 23.34 -8.04 27.02
CA ASP A 165 23.28 -9.11 26.01
C ASP A 165 21.86 -9.19 25.42
N PRO A 166 21.70 -9.17 24.09
CA PRO A 166 20.39 -9.22 23.43
C PRO A 166 19.57 -10.45 23.84
N VAL A 167 20.20 -11.59 24.10
CA VAL A 167 19.52 -12.82 24.56
C VAL A 167 18.91 -12.63 25.95
N GLU A 168 19.62 -11.95 26.86
CA GLU A 168 19.08 -11.61 28.17
C GLU A 168 17.89 -10.67 28.06
N ILE A 169 18.00 -9.63 27.22
CA ILE A 169 16.93 -8.65 27.01
C ILE A 169 15.65 -9.32 26.51
N VAL A 170 15.73 -10.20 25.49
CA VAL A 170 14.52 -10.84 24.94
C VAL A 170 13.87 -11.81 25.92
N ASN A 171 14.64 -12.52 26.76
CA ASN A 171 14.09 -13.40 27.78
C ASN A 171 13.39 -12.63 28.90
N ASN A 172 13.98 -11.53 29.35
CA ASN A 172 13.37 -10.62 30.33
C ASN A 172 12.11 -9.96 29.75
N ALA A 173 12.15 -9.52 28.49
CA ALA A 173 11.00 -8.97 27.79
C ALA A 173 9.86 -9.99 27.66
N LEU A 174 10.18 -11.26 27.40
CA LEU A 174 9.19 -12.34 27.32
C LEU A 174 8.50 -12.56 28.67
N SER A 175 9.25 -12.56 29.76
CA SER A 175 8.72 -12.67 31.12
C SER A 175 7.83 -11.47 31.45
N TYR A 176 8.33 -10.27 31.19
CA TYR A 176 7.59 -9.03 31.34
C TYR A 176 6.26 -9.01 30.53
N ALA A 177 6.33 -9.48 29.28
CA ALA A 177 5.15 -9.51 28.43
C ALA A 177 4.05 -10.49 28.93
N LYS A 178 4.46 -11.64 29.49
CA LYS A 178 3.52 -12.60 30.12
C LYS A 178 2.86 -12.01 31.34
N GLU A 179 3.64 -11.39 32.24
CA GLU A 179 3.13 -10.78 33.47
C GLU A 179 2.15 -9.62 33.19
N ASN A 180 2.46 -8.81 32.17
CA ASN A 180 1.67 -7.63 31.79
C ASN A 180 0.62 -7.89 30.69
N LYS A 181 0.41 -9.17 30.32
CA LYS A 181 -0.60 -9.64 29.37
C LYS A 181 -0.52 -8.94 28.00
N PHE A 182 0.69 -8.87 27.45
CA PHE A 182 0.88 -8.48 26.05
C PHE A 182 0.53 -9.67 25.14
N ASP A 183 -0.10 -9.38 24.02
CA ASP A 183 -0.50 -10.40 23.05
C ASP A 183 0.61 -10.71 22.04
N TYR A 184 1.44 -9.70 21.72
CA TYR A 184 2.52 -9.79 20.76
C TYR A 184 3.81 -9.18 21.30
N ILE A 185 4.94 -9.80 20.95
CA ILE A 185 6.27 -9.24 21.10
C ILE A 185 6.87 -9.05 19.72
N LEU A 186 7.35 -7.84 19.44
CA LEU A 186 8.09 -7.53 18.21
C LEU A 186 9.52 -7.16 18.59
N VAL A 187 10.47 -7.99 18.17
CA VAL A 187 11.90 -7.87 18.52
C VAL A 187 12.65 -7.11 17.42
N ASP A 188 13.21 -5.95 17.75
CA ASP A 188 14.08 -5.16 16.87
C ASP A 188 15.54 -5.59 17.06
N THR A 189 16.05 -6.43 16.18
CA THR A 189 17.42 -6.95 16.27
C THR A 189 18.44 -6.00 15.66
N ALA A 190 19.69 -6.15 16.02
CA ALA A 190 20.79 -5.46 15.40
C ALA A 190 20.84 -5.69 13.89
N GLY A 191 21.40 -4.74 13.15
CA GLY A 191 21.72 -4.88 11.74
C GLY A 191 23.11 -4.39 11.47
N ARG A 192 23.86 -5.13 10.66
CA ARG A 192 25.19 -4.76 10.19
C ARG A 192 25.14 -4.40 8.70
N LEU A 193 26.25 -3.85 8.18
CA LEU A 193 26.33 -3.45 6.77
C LEU A 193 26.31 -4.64 5.80
N HIS A 194 26.79 -5.79 6.26
CA HIS A 194 26.81 -7.05 5.52
C HIS A 194 26.57 -8.23 6.46
N ILE A 195 26.29 -9.37 5.90
CA ILE A 195 26.11 -10.61 6.64
C ILE A 195 27.49 -11.10 7.09
N ASP A 196 27.69 -11.22 8.39
CA ASP A 196 28.89 -11.79 8.99
C ASP A 196 28.50 -12.87 10.03
N GLU A 197 29.47 -13.70 10.41
CA GLU A 197 29.24 -14.80 11.35
C GLU A 197 28.75 -14.32 12.71
N GLU A 198 29.30 -13.21 13.20
CA GLU A 198 28.97 -12.66 14.52
C GLU A 198 27.50 -12.17 14.60
N LEU A 199 26.99 -11.54 13.52
CA LEU A 199 25.57 -11.19 13.43
C LEU A 199 24.70 -12.44 13.40
N MET A 200 25.07 -13.43 12.58
CA MET A 200 24.25 -14.62 12.41
C MET A 200 24.22 -15.47 13.67
N ASP A 201 25.35 -15.59 14.39
CA ASP A 201 25.42 -16.29 15.68
C ASP A 201 24.56 -15.60 16.76
N GLU A 202 24.57 -14.26 16.80
CA GLU A 202 23.70 -13.49 17.71
C GLU A 202 22.22 -13.75 17.41
N LEU A 203 21.83 -13.66 16.14
CA LEU A 203 20.44 -13.86 15.72
C LEU A 203 19.98 -15.30 15.99
N ASP A 204 20.84 -16.28 15.78
CA ASP A 204 20.56 -17.69 16.07
C ASP A 204 20.38 -17.93 17.58
N ARG A 205 21.26 -17.37 18.43
CA ARG A 205 21.12 -17.41 19.90
C ARG A 205 19.80 -16.76 20.37
N ILE A 206 19.42 -15.62 19.81
CA ILE A 206 18.14 -14.97 20.11
C ILE A 206 16.99 -15.91 19.72
N LYS A 207 16.98 -16.41 18.49
CA LYS A 207 15.97 -17.33 17.96
C LYS A 207 15.81 -18.57 18.86
N ASP A 208 16.91 -19.20 19.23
CA ASP A 208 16.89 -20.43 20.06
C ASP A 208 16.35 -20.16 21.46
N SER A 209 16.55 -18.96 22.00
CA SER A 209 16.12 -18.62 23.37
C SER A 209 14.61 -18.33 23.46
N ILE A 210 13.99 -17.76 22.43
CA ILE A 210 12.57 -17.33 22.47
C ILE A 210 11.66 -18.08 21.52
N ASN A 211 12.21 -18.89 20.61
CA ASN A 211 11.49 -19.67 19.61
C ASN A 211 10.37 -18.88 18.90
N PRO A 212 10.71 -17.87 18.08
CA PRO A 212 9.75 -16.96 17.50
C PRO A 212 8.83 -17.69 16.50
N GLN A 213 7.55 -17.32 16.45
CA GLN A 213 6.59 -17.81 15.46
C GLN A 213 6.84 -17.23 14.07
N GLU A 214 7.44 -16.03 14.03
CA GLU A 214 7.79 -15.35 12.78
C GLU A 214 9.23 -14.80 12.85
N ILE A 215 10.02 -15.12 11.84
CA ILE A 215 11.30 -14.48 11.55
C ILE A 215 11.15 -13.75 10.22
N LEU A 216 11.02 -12.42 10.30
CA LEU A 216 10.73 -11.57 9.15
C LEU A 216 11.98 -10.81 8.73
N LEU A 217 12.46 -11.07 7.52
CA LEU A 217 13.59 -10.34 6.95
C LEU A 217 13.11 -9.04 6.33
N VAL A 218 13.68 -7.93 6.78
CA VAL A 218 13.38 -6.60 6.26
C VAL A 218 14.39 -6.21 5.19
N ILE A 219 13.91 -6.02 3.98
CA ILE A 219 14.70 -5.73 2.77
C ILE A 219 14.30 -4.37 2.19
N ASP A 220 15.29 -3.59 1.82
CA ASP A 220 15.10 -2.38 1.02
C ASP A 220 14.90 -2.77 -0.46
N SER A 221 13.75 -2.47 -1.04
CA SER A 221 13.46 -2.79 -2.46
C SER A 221 14.40 -2.10 -3.45
N MET A 222 15.04 -1.02 -3.01
CA MET A 222 15.99 -0.27 -3.87
C MET A 222 17.35 -0.97 -4.04
N MET A 223 17.60 -2.04 -3.30
CA MET A 223 18.83 -2.86 -3.48
C MET A 223 18.88 -3.59 -4.82
N GLY A 224 17.76 -3.68 -5.53
CA GLY A 224 17.71 -4.43 -6.79
C GLY A 224 17.99 -5.93 -6.57
N GLN A 225 18.70 -6.57 -7.50
CA GLN A 225 18.97 -8.01 -7.45
C GLN A 225 19.87 -8.44 -6.27
N ASP A 226 20.62 -7.54 -5.66
CA ASP A 226 21.41 -7.86 -4.44
C ASP A 226 20.53 -8.28 -3.27
N ALA A 227 19.26 -7.89 -3.26
CA ALA A 227 18.28 -8.34 -2.28
C ALA A 227 18.15 -9.87 -2.25
N ILE A 228 18.28 -10.55 -3.39
CA ILE A 228 18.19 -12.01 -3.49
C ILE A 228 19.33 -12.65 -2.71
N ASN A 229 20.57 -12.20 -2.94
CA ASN A 229 21.75 -12.71 -2.22
C ASN A 229 21.62 -12.52 -0.70
N VAL A 230 21.05 -11.38 -0.28
CA VAL A 230 20.79 -11.12 1.15
C VAL A 230 19.76 -12.08 1.70
N ILE A 231 18.66 -12.32 0.99
CA ILE A 231 17.61 -13.25 1.45
C ILE A 231 18.15 -14.67 1.55
N GLU A 232 18.89 -15.13 0.56
CA GLU A 232 19.55 -16.45 0.57
C GLU A 232 20.51 -16.57 1.75
N GLY A 233 21.40 -15.59 1.94
CA GLY A 233 22.37 -15.62 3.03
C GLY A 233 21.74 -15.63 4.43
N PHE A 234 20.62 -14.93 4.63
CA PHE A 234 19.88 -15.04 5.88
C PHE A 234 19.13 -16.37 5.99
N ASN A 235 18.49 -16.84 4.90
CA ASN A 235 17.69 -18.06 4.90
C ASN A 235 18.54 -19.34 5.09
N ASP A 236 19.81 -19.32 4.72
CA ASP A 236 20.75 -20.43 4.95
C ASP A 236 21.04 -20.67 6.44
N LYS A 237 20.93 -19.63 7.27
CA LYS A 237 21.22 -19.66 8.70
C LYS A 237 19.99 -19.60 9.59
N LEU A 238 18.96 -18.86 9.15
CA LEU A 238 17.72 -18.63 9.90
C LEU A 238 16.53 -19.14 9.08
N PRO A 239 15.57 -19.87 9.68
CA PRO A 239 14.38 -20.32 8.98
C PRO A 239 13.42 -19.13 8.77
N LEU A 240 13.68 -18.32 7.74
CA LEU A 240 12.86 -17.16 7.43
C LEU A 240 11.40 -17.56 7.15
N THR A 241 10.47 -16.94 7.82
CA THR A 241 9.03 -17.16 7.59
C THR A 241 8.43 -16.21 6.57
N GLY A 242 9.15 -15.12 6.24
CA GLY A 242 8.73 -14.15 5.25
C GLY A 242 9.64 -12.93 5.15
N VAL A 243 9.35 -12.14 4.12
CA VAL A 243 10.06 -10.88 3.81
C VAL A 243 9.11 -9.70 3.97
N ILE A 244 9.64 -8.59 4.48
CA ILE A 244 9.03 -7.26 4.44
C ILE A 244 9.83 -6.42 3.45
N LEU A 245 9.24 -6.04 2.31
CA LEU A 245 9.87 -5.12 1.37
C LEU A 245 9.57 -3.68 1.77
N THR A 246 10.60 -2.93 2.13
CA THR A 246 10.49 -1.50 2.46
C THR A 246 10.80 -0.61 1.26
N LYS A 247 10.43 0.66 1.35
CA LYS A 247 10.72 1.71 0.36
C LYS A 247 10.21 1.42 -1.06
N LEU A 248 9.21 0.57 -1.19
CA LEU A 248 8.63 0.20 -2.48
C LEU A 248 7.88 1.37 -3.15
N ASP A 249 7.50 2.39 -2.36
CA ASP A 249 6.95 3.66 -2.85
C ASP A 249 7.96 4.49 -3.65
N GLY A 250 9.25 4.40 -3.31
CA GLY A 250 10.36 4.99 -4.05
C GLY A 250 10.84 4.15 -5.24
N ASP A 251 10.53 2.87 -5.27
CA ASP A 251 10.92 1.97 -6.35
C ASP A 251 9.89 1.97 -7.49
N THR A 252 10.27 2.58 -8.62
CA THR A 252 9.43 2.62 -9.82
C THR A 252 9.55 1.35 -10.66
N ARG A 253 10.59 0.53 -10.47
CA ARG A 253 10.88 -0.70 -11.22
C ARG A 253 10.17 -1.91 -10.62
N GLY A 254 10.39 -2.19 -9.33
CA GLY A 254 9.72 -3.26 -8.59
C GLY A 254 10.17 -4.69 -8.91
N GLY A 255 11.26 -4.85 -9.66
CA GLY A 255 11.73 -6.16 -10.11
C GLY A 255 12.11 -7.13 -8.99
N VAL A 256 12.54 -6.59 -7.84
CA VAL A 256 12.84 -7.39 -6.66
C VAL A 256 11.63 -8.21 -6.22
N ALA A 257 10.44 -7.59 -6.13
CA ALA A 257 9.23 -8.28 -5.70
C ALA A 257 8.87 -9.47 -6.60
N LEU A 258 9.14 -9.36 -7.92
CA LEU A 258 8.92 -10.42 -8.91
C LEU A 258 9.96 -11.54 -8.83
N SER A 259 11.15 -11.26 -8.29
CA SER A 259 12.26 -12.23 -8.25
C SER A 259 12.34 -12.99 -6.93
N VAL A 260 11.99 -12.34 -5.81
CA VAL A 260 12.17 -12.86 -4.44
C VAL A 260 11.57 -14.24 -4.27
N ARG A 261 10.26 -14.37 -4.48
CA ARG A 261 9.56 -15.64 -4.19
C ARG A 261 10.06 -16.78 -5.06
N HIS A 262 10.28 -16.50 -6.34
CA HIS A 262 10.68 -17.49 -7.32
C HIS A 262 12.09 -18.06 -7.05
N LEU A 263 13.03 -17.18 -6.69
CA LEU A 263 14.43 -17.56 -6.50
C LEU A 263 14.73 -18.11 -5.10
N THR A 264 14.07 -17.56 -4.07
CA THR A 264 14.43 -17.88 -2.67
C THR A 264 13.43 -18.79 -1.96
N ASN A 265 12.27 -19.03 -2.53
CA ASN A 265 11.13 -19.69 -1.90
C ASN A 265 10.60 -19.02 -0.61
N VAL A 266 11.16 -17.89 -0.19
CA VAL A 266 10.68 -17.12 0.96
C VAL A 266 9.52 -16.23 0.54
N PRO A 267 8.34 -16.28 1.21
CA PRO A 267 7.20 -15.47 0.82
C PRO A 267 7.39 -14.00 1.22
N ILE A 268 6.93 -13.09 0.37
CA ILE A 268 6.75 -11.70 0.77
C ILE A 268 5.45 -11.63 1.57
N LYS A 269 5.49 -11.10 2.79
CA LYS A 269 4.30 -10.95 3.65
C LYS A 269 3.80 -9.52 3.71
N PHE A 270 4.71 -8.54 3.66
CA PHE A 270 4.35 -7.12 3.75
C PHE A 270 5.17 -6.27 2.80
N ILE A 271 4.59 -5.13 2.45
CA ILE A 271 5.22 -4.06 1.67
C ILE A 271 5.06 -2.71 2.36
N GLY A 272 6.14 -1.94 2.38
CA GLY A 272 6.10 -0.53 2.78
C GLY A 272 5.61 0.33 1.63
N THR A 273 4.53 1.07 1.85
CA THR A 273 3.82 1.86 0.83
C THR A 273 3.96 3.37 1.00
N SER A 274 4.51 3.82 2.13
CA SER A 274 4.85 5.22 2.39
C SER A 274 5.74 5.34 3.62
N GLU A 275 6.31 6.53 3.89
CA GLU A 275 7.10 6.78 5.11
C GLU A 275 6.26 6.87 6.39
N LYS A 276 4.94 7.05 6.30
CA LYS A 276 4.05 7.18 7.44
C LYS A 276 3.92 5.88 8.24
N MET A 277 3.56 5.96 9.52
CA MET A 277 3.41 4.79 10.41
C MET A 277 2.20 3.89 10.08
N ASP A 278 1.34 4.30 9.19
CA ASP A 278 0.28 3.48 8.58
C ASP A 278 0.64 2.95 7.18
N GLY A 279 1.84 3.29 6.69
CA GLY A 279 2.33 2.93 5.36
C GLY A 279 2.91 1.52 5.28
N ILE A 280 2.17 0.50 5.67
CA ILE A 280 2.49 -0.91 5.48
C ILE A 280 1.22 -1.66 5.08
N ASP A 281 1.30 -2.44 4.01
CA ASP A 281 0.19 -3.27 3.52
C ASP A 281 0.59 -4.75 3.51
N LEU A 282 -0.40 -5.64 3.65
CA LEU A 282 -0.23 -7.06 3.38
C LEU A 282 0.11 -7.26 1.90
N PHE A 283 1.04 -8.15 1.63
CA PHE A 283 1.38 -8.52 0.26
C PHE A 283 0.38 -9.55 -0.25
N ASP A 284 -0.38 -9.16 -1.24
CA ASP A 284 -1.35 -10.02 -1.93
C ASP A 284 -0.92 -10.17 -3.39
N PRO A 285 -0.47 -11.36 -3.82
CA PRO A 285 0.02 -11.61 -5.18
C PRO A 285 -0.99 -11.26 -6.27
N GLU A 286 -2.26 -11.60 -6.11
CA GLU A 286 -3.27 -11.34 -7.12
C GLU A 286 -3.55 -9.83 -7.27
N ARG A 287 -3.66 -9.11 -6.14
CA ARG A 287 -3.83 -7.65 -6.14
C ARG A 287 -2.62 -6.95 -6.76
N MET A 288 -1.41 -7.43 -6.46
CA MET A 288 -0.17 -6.87 -7.03
C MET A 288 -0.09 -7.10 -8.54
N ALA A 289 -0.40 -8.30 -9.02
CA ALA A 289 -0.50 -8.58 -10.46
C ALA A 289 -1.53 -7.67 -11.14
N GLY A 290 -2.70 -7.49 -10.54
CA GLY A 290 -3.72 -6.54 -11.01
C GLY A 290 -3.22 -5.09 -11.10
N ARG A 291 -2.50 -4.61 -10.08
CA ARG A 291 -1.90 -3.26 -10.06
C ARG A 291 -0.86 -3.10 -11.17
N ILE A 292 0.04 -4.07 -11.35
CA ILE A 292 1.06 -4.08 -12.41
C ILE A 292 0.40 -4.00 -13.79
N LEU A 293 -0.70 -4.70 -14.00
CA LEU A 293 -1.42 -4.70 -15.28
C LEU A 293 -2.38 -3.50 -15.46
N GLY A 294 -2.46 -2.60 -14.49
CA GLY A 294 -3.33 -1.42 -14.55
C GLY A 294 -4.81 -1.73 -14.43
N MET A 295 -5.15 -2.88 -13.85
CA MET A 295 -6.54 -3.26 -13.58
C MET A 295 -7.14 -2.55 -12.37
N GLY A 296 -6.32 -1.72 -11.67
CA GLY A 296 -6.70 -1.06 -10.43
C GLY A 296 -6.68 -1.99 -9.23
N ASP A 297 -7.08 -1.46 -8.09
CA ASP A 297 -7.22 -2.19 -6.83
C ASP A 297 -8.50 -1.73 -6.13
N ILE A 298 -9.63 -2.18 -6.65
CA ILE A 298 -10.96 -1.81 -6.11
C ILE A 298 -11.10 -2.32 -4.68
N VAL A 299 -10.55 -3.50 -4.37
CA VAL A 299 -10.64 -4.09 -3.03
C VAL A 299 -9.93 -3.20 -2.01
N ALA A 300 -8.69 -2.74 -2.30
CA ALA A 300 -7.99 -1.81 -1.42
C ALA A 300 -8.72 -0.48 -1.27
N LEU A 301 -9.36 0.01 -2.33
CA LEU A 301 -10.15 1.24 -2.27
C LEU A 301 -11.35 1.07 -1.34
N VAL A 302 -12.06 -0.06 -1.44
CA VAL A 302 -13.21 -0.39 -0.58
C VAL A 302 -12.75 -0.59 0.86
N GLU A 303 -11.68 -1.34 1.12
CA GLU A 303 -11.11 -1.54 2.46
C GLU A 303 -10.77 -0.20 3.12
N LYS A 304 -10.03 0.68 2.42
CA LYS A 304 -9.70 2.03 2.93
C LYS A 304 -10.94 2.88 3.18
N ALA A 305 -11.93 2.79 2.31
CA ALA A 305 -13.20 3.50 2.48
C ALA A 305 -13.92 2.99 3.75
N THR A 306 -14.01 1.68 3.94
CA THR A 306 -14.68 1.07 5.11
C THR A 306 -13.96 1.41 6.43
N GLU A 307 -12.62 1.42 6.43
CA GLU A 307 -11.83 1.77 7.63
C GLU A 307 -11.93 3.26 8.03
N SER A 308 -12.17 4.14 7.06
CA SER A 308 -12.03 5.59 7.25
C SER A 308 -13.37 6.34 7.26
N ILE A 309 -14.44 5.74 6.76
CA ILE A 309 -15.75 6.35 6.61
C ILE A 309 -16.67 5.83 7.71
N ASP A 310 -17.29 6.75 8.44
CA ASP A 310 -18.40 6.43 9.34
C ASP A 310 -19.60 6.01 8.48
N GLU A 311 -19.95 4.72 8.57
CA GLU A 311 -20.97 4.10 7.73
C GLU A 311 -22.34 4.78 7.91
N ALA A 312 -22.68 5.18 9.14
CA ALA A 312 -23.92 5.89 9.45
C ALA A 312 -23.95 7.29 8.82
N GLU A 313 -22.82 7.98 8.81
CA GLU A 313 -22.67 9.32 8.21
C GLU A 313 -22.69 9.23 6.66
N ALA A 314 -22.05 8.20 6.10
CA ALA A 314 -22.06 7.93 4.66
C ALA A 314 -23.48 7.62 4.16
N GLU A 315 -24.22 6.78 4.86
CA GLU A 315 -25.62 6.44 4.52
C GLU A 315 -26.53 7.67 4.60
N ARG A 316 -26.37 8.48 5.66
CA ARG A 316 -27.10 9.75 5.82
C ARG A 316 -26.81 10.73 4.68
N THR A 317 -25.54 10.85 4.29
CA THR A 317 -25.12 11.72 3.19
C THR A 317 -25.67 11.24 1.85
N ALA A 318 -25.63 9.93 1.59
CA ALA A 318 -26.21 9.32 0.40
C ALA A 318 -27.72 9.56 0.29
N LYS A 319 -28.47 9.40 1.39
CA LYS A 319 -29.92 9.70 1.45
C LYS A 319 -30.21 11.18 1.16
N LYS A 320 -29.39 12.10 1.70
CA LYS A 320 -29.53 13.54 1.40
C LYS A 320 -29.21 13.87 -0.07
N MET A 321 -28.22 13.21 -0.66
CA MET A 321 -27.91 13.34 -2.08
C MET A 321 -29.07 12.91 -2.97
N GLN A 322 -29.67 11.75 -2.71
CA GLN A 322 -30.85 11.25 -3.43
C GLN A 322 -32.06 12.20 -3.31
N GLN A 323 -32.23 12.82 -2.14
CA GLN A 323 -33.31 13.77 -1.90
C GLN A 323 -33.03 15.18 -2.44
N GLY A 324 -31.86 15.44 -3.04
CA GLY A 324 -31.43 16.76 -3.50
C GLY A 324 -31.21 17.78 -2.36
N LYS A 325 -31.04 17.30 -1.12
CA LYS A 325 -30.86 18.12 0.10
C LYS A 325 -29.40 18.24 0.52
N PHE A 326 -28.44 17.83 -0.33
CA PHE A 326 -27.01 17.96 -0.07
C PHE A 326 -26.61 19.43 0.06
N ASP A 327 -25.99 19.81 1.17
CA ASP A 327 -25.60 21.18 1.50
C ASP A 327 -24.09 21.33 1.71
N LEU A 328 -23.60 22.56 1.99
CA LEU A 328 -22.17 22.82 2.21
C LEU A 328 -21.64 22.24 3.52
N GLU A 329 -22.50 21.91 4.47
CA GLU A 329 -22.11 21.23 5.71
C GLU A 329 -21.80 19.74 5.42
N ASP A 330 -22.64 19.09 4.61
CA ASP A 330 -22.42 17.74 4.11
C ASP A 330 -21.16 17.68 3.22
N PHE A 331 -20.96 18.69 2.37
CA PHE A 331 -19.75 18.83 1.55
C PHE A 331 -18.48 18.93 2.40
N LEU A 332 -18.49 19.74 3.46
CA LEU A 332 -17.36 19.87 4.40
C LEU A 332 -17.07 18.55 5.12
N SER A 333 -18.10 17.83 5.56
CA SER A 333 -17.97 16.52 6.18
C SER A 333 -17.37 15.51 5.21
N THR A 334 -17.88 15.43 3.99
CA THR A 334 -17.35 14.57 2.92
C THR A 334 -15.88 14.87 2.61
N MET A 335 -15.50 16.16 2.52
CA MET A 335 -14.10 16.56 2.34
C MET A 335 -13.20 16.08 3.48
N LYS A 336 -13.65 16.19 4.74
CA LYS A 336 -12.90 15.73 5.89
C LYS A 336 -12.71 14.22 5.88
N GLN A 337 -13.74 13.46 5.48
CA GLN A 337 -13.65 12.00 5.32
C GLN A 337 -12.69 11.64 4.19
N MET A 338 -12.75 12.33 3.04
CA MET A 338 -11.80 12.12 1.94
C MET A 338 -10.34 12.39 2.34
N LYS A 339 -10.09 13.43 3.16
CA LYS A 339 -8.75 13.69 3.69
C LYS A 339 -8.21 12.55 4.56
N LYS A 340 -9.09 11.81 5.27
CA LYS A 340 -8.70 10.63 6.06
C LYS A 340 -8.30 9.45 5.18
N LEU A 341 -8.85 9.32 3.97
CA LEU A 341 -8.51 8.29 2.98
C LEU A 341 -7.10 8.48 2.38
N GLY A 342 -6.51 9.66 2.56
CA GLY A 342 -5.20 10.02 2.03
C GLY A 342 -5.27 10.94 0.81
N PRO A 343 -4.14 11.17 0.12
CA PRO A 343 -4.09 12.02 -1.07
C PRO A 343 -5.03 11.52 -2.18
N ILE A 344 -5.85 12.42 -2.73
CA ILE A 344 -6.85 12.11 -3.77
C ILE A 344 -6.18 11.47 -4.99
N GLU A 345 -4.97 11.88 -5.33
CA GLU A 345 -4.18 11.32 -6.42
C GLU A 345 -3.93 9.82 -6.25
N ASN A 346 -3.71 9.37 -5.02
CA ASN A 346 -3.52 7.95 -4.72
C ASN A 346 -4.80 7.15 -4.86
N LEU A 347 -5.94 7.73 -4.48
CA LEU A 347 -7.26 7.11 -4.65
C LEU A 347 -7.62 6.98 -6.14
N ILE A 348 -7.33 8.02 -6.93
CA ILE A 348 -7.53 8.01 -8.39
C ILE A 348 -6.67 6.91 -9.04
N LYS A 349 -5.41 6.74 -8.63
CA LYS A 349 -4.53 5.68 -9.15
C LYS A 349 -5.04 4.25 -8.86
N MET A 350 -5.89 4.07 -7.86
CA MET A 350 -6.52 2.78 -7.53
C MET A 350 -7.72 2.44 -8.42
N LEU A 351 -8.27 3.43 -9.13
CA LEU A 351 -9.41 3.21 -10.03
C LEU A 351 -8.96 2.51 -11.33
N PRO A 352 -9.69 1.48 -11.78
CA PRO A 352 -9.42 0.83 -13.05
C PRO A 352 -9.52 1.83 -14.20
N GLY A 353 -8.52 1.86 -15.08
CA GLY A 353 -8.54 2.72 -16.27
C GLY A 353 -8.33 4.21 -16.01
N ALA A 354 -8.06 4.66 -14.77
CA ALA A 354 -7.85 6.07 -14.43
C ALA A 354 -6.81 6.77 -15.33
N LYS A 355 -5.77 6.05 -15.73
CA LYS A 355 -4.73 6.56 -16.63
C LYS A 355 -5.27 6.79 -18.05
N LYS A 356 -6.10 5.89 -18.59
CA LYS A 356 -6.73 6.04 -19.92
C LYS A 356 -7.69 7.22 -19.97
N MET A 357 -8.27 7.56 -18.82
CA MET A 357 -9.17 8.72 -18.66
C MET A 357 -8.41 10.04 -18.44
N GLY A 358 -7.06 10.02 -18.38
CA GLY A 358 -6.25 11.20 -18.09
C GLY A 358 -6.36 11.70 -16.64
N LEU A 359 -7.00 10.94 -15.76
CA LEU A 359 -7.27 11.34 -14.37
C LEU A 359 -6.01 11.30 -13.50
N THR A 360 -4.99 10.52 -13.88
CA THR A 360 -3.74 10.38 -13.10
C THR A 360 -2.86 11.63 -13.11
N ASN A 361 -3.11 12.56 -14.04
CA ASN A 361 -2.39 13.83 -14.14
C ASN A 361 -3.04 14.98 -13.34
N ILE A 362 -4.15 14.70 -12.66
CA ILE A 362 -4.82 15.68 -11.81
C ILE A 362 -3.96 15.87 -10.56
N LYS A 363 -3.29 17.03 -10.47
CA LYS A 363 -2.63 17.47 -9.25
C LYS A 363 -3.60 18.33 -8.46
N VAL A 364 -3.97 17.88 -7.28
CA VAL A 364 -4.79 18.67 -6.35
C VAL A 364 -3.84 19.37 -5.38
N ASP A 365 -3.69 20.69 -5.49
CA ASP A 365 -2.86 21.44 -4.56
C ASP A 365 -3.50 21.36 -3.16
N PRO A 366 -2.78 20.86 -2.13
CA PRO A 366 -3.28 20.86 -0.75
C PRO A 366 -3.72 22.24 -0.26
N LYS A 367 -3.15 23.33 -0.81
CA LYS A 367 -3.55 24.70 -0.52
C LYS A 367 -4.95 25.02 -1.02
N ASP A 368 -5.30 24.55 -2.23
CA ASP A 368 -6.64 24.75 -2.77
C ASP A 368 -7.71 24.10 -1.90
N LEU A 369 -7.46 22.89 -1.42
CA LEU A 369 -8.34 22.20 -0.48
C LEU A 369 -8.44 22.93 0.87
N ALA A 370 -7.35 23.49 1.36
CA ALA A 370 -7.34 24.28 2.57
C ALA A 370 -8.11 25.59 2.43
N HIS A 371 -8.01 26.28 1.28
CA HIS A 371 -8.78 27.47 0.96
C HIS A 371 -10.29 27.18 0.89
N ILE A 372 -10.68 26.10 0.21
CA ILE A 372 -12.07 25.65 0.15
C ILE A 372 -12.63 25.40 1.56
N GLU A 373 -11.87 24.67 2.40
CA GLU A 373 -12.27 24.41 3.79
C GLU A 373 -12.40 25.70 4.60
N ALA A 374 -11.45 26.63 4.48
CA ALA A 374 -11.47 27.92 5.17
C ALA A 374 -12.69 28.77 4.76
N ILE A 375 -13.05 28.80 3.47
CA ILE A 375 -14.22 29.49 2.96
C ILE A 375 -15.50 28.92 3.60
N VAL A 376 -15.67 27.58 3.58
CA VAL A 376 -16.85 26.93 4.16
C VAL A 376 -16.91 27.12 5.67
N LEU A 377 -15.78 27.04 6.38
CA LEU A 377 -15.71 27.27 7.83
C LEU A 377 -16.04 28.72 8.21
N SER A 378 -15.76 29.70 7.33
CA SER A 378 -16.09 31.12 7.54
C SER A 378 -17.57 31.44 7.34
N MET A 379 -18.35 30.49 6.81
CA MET A 379 -19.81 30.61 6.69
C MET A 379 -20.49 30.27 8.01
N THR A 380 -21.60 30.91 8.31
CA THR A 380 -22.48 30.54 9.41
C THR A 380 -23.19 29.21 9.11
N PRO A 381 -23.66 28.44 10.12
CA PRO A 381 -24.41 27.20 9.87
C PRO A 381 -25.65 27.41 8.96
N LYS A 382 -26.31 28.57 9.06
CA LYS A 382 -27.44 28.94 8.21
C LYS A 382 -27.03 29.14 6.75
N GLU A 383 -25.87 29.71 6.50
CA GLU A 383 -25.31 29.93 5.16
C GLU A 383 -24.84 28.63 4.53
N ARG A 384 -24.26 27.73 5.30
CA ARG A 384 -23.86 26.39 4.81
C ARG A 384 -25.06 25.55 4.37
N ARG A 385 -26.16 25.61 5.14
CA ARG A 385 -27.40 24.88 4.80
C ARG A 385 -28.18 25.53 3.67
N ASN A 386 -28.11 26.85 3.51
CA ASN A 386 -28.83 27.61 2.48
C ASN A 386 -27.87 28.55 1.75
N PRO A 387 -27.04 28.04 0.81
CA PRO A 387 -26.08 28.90 0.09
C PRO A 387 -26.70 30.03 -0.71
N GLU A 388 -27.98 29.93 -1.07
CA GLU A 388 -28.71 30.94 -1.83
C GLU A 388 -28.84 32.29 -1.10
N ILE A 389 -28.73 32.31 0.23
CA ILE A 389 -28.77 33.55 1.03
C ILE A 389 -27.44 34.34 0.98
N ILE A 390 -26.38 33.77 0.41
CA ILE A 390 -25.07 34.39 0.35
C ILE A 390 -25.01 35.40 -0.76
N LYS A 391 -25.40 36.66 -0.43
CA LYS A 391 -25.34 37.84 -1.32
C LYS A 391 -24.00 38.59 -1.15
N ALA A 392 -23.81 39.70 -1.86
CA ALA A 392 -22.55 40.43 -1.96
C ALA A 392 -21.87 40.73 -0.59
N SER A 393 -22.61 41.31 0.36
CA SER A 393 -22.05 41.65 1.68
C SER A 393 -21.58 40.42 2.47
N ARG A 394 -22.29 39.29 2.37
CA ARG A 394 -21.89 38.02 3.00
C ARG A 394 -20.66 37.42 2.32
N LYS A 395 -20.57 37.49 1.00
CA LYS A 395 -19.39 37.04 0.25
C LYS A 395 -18.13 37.81 0.67
N THR A 396 -18.23 39.12 0.82
CA THR A 396 -17.11 39.95 1.31
C THR A 396 -16.70 39.56 2.72
N ARG A 397 -17.65 39.34 3.63
CA ARG A 397 -17.36 38.88 5.01
C ARG A 397 -16.72 37.51 5.04
N ILE A 398 -17.23 36.56 4.23
CA ILE A 398 -16.70 35.20 4.13
C ILE A 398 -15.27 35.23 3.58
N ALA A 399 -15.03 36.01 2.53
CA ALA A 399 -13.71 36.19 1.94
C ALA A 399 -12.70 36.75 2.95
N ALA A 400 -13.08 37.80 3.69
CA ALA A 400 -12.23 38.37 4.74
C ALA A 400 -11.96 37.38 5.87
N GLY A 401 -12.98 36.62 6.31
CA GLY A 401 -12.84 35.62 7.39
C GLY A 401 -12.01 34.38 7.01
N SER A 402 -11.99 34.03 5.73
CA SER A 402 -11.23 32.88 5.21
C SER A 402 -9.81 33.23 4.72
N GLY A 403 -9.46 34.52 4.68
CA GLY A 403 -8.20 34.98 4.07
C GLY A 403 -8.13 34.76 2.55
N THR A 404 -9.30 34.67 1.89
CA THR A 404 -9.41 34.45 0.44
C THR A 404 -10.06 35.64 -0.26
N SER A 405 -10.23 35.57 -1.57
CA SER A 405 -10.88 36.60 -2.37
C SER A 405 -12.39 36.32 -2.57
N VAL A 406 -13.16 37.38 -2.82
CA VAL A 406 -14.57 37.23 -3.22
C VAL A 406 -14.73 36.41 -4.51
N GLN A 407 -13.72 36.42 -5.37
CA GLN A 407 -13.70 35.62 -6.60
C GLN A 407 -13.61 34.12 -6.26
N GLU A 408 -12.79 33.71 -5.30
CA GLU A 408 -12.68 32.32 -4.84
C GLU A 408 -13.98 31.86 -4.17
N VAL A 409 -14.61 32.69 -3.37
CA VAL A 409 -15.95 32.42 -2.78
C VAL A 409 -16.99 32.20 -3.90
N ASN A 410 -16.99 33.02 -4.92
CA ASN A 410 -17.92 32.88 -6.07
C ASN A 410 -17.65 31.58 -6.84
N LYS A 411 -16.37 31.26 -7.10
CA LYS A 411 -15.94 30.04 -7.78
C LYS A 411 -16.42 28.80 -7.02
N LEU A 412 -16.21 28.78 -5.70
CA LEU A 412 -16.68 27.66 -4.87
C LEU A 412 -18.21 27.49 -4.94
N LEU A 413 -18.97 28.56 -4.77
CA LEU A 413 -20.43 28.50 -4.82
C LEU A 413 -20.94 28.01 -6.20
N GLN A 414 -20.30 28.44 -7.26
CA GLN A 414 -20.64 28.02 -8.63
C GLN A 414 -20.31 26.55 -8.84
N GLN A 415 -19.13 26.10 -8.40
CA GLN A 415 -18.73 24.69 -8.49
C GLN A 415 -19.66 23.79 -7.66
N PHE A 416 -20.04 24.24 -6.46
CA PHE A 416 -20.99 23.53 -5.62
C PHE A 416 -22.37 23.39 -6.29
N ASP A 417 -22.88 24.45 -6.91
CA ASP A 417 -24.17 24.41 -7.65
C ASP A 417 -24.09 23.44 -8.85
N GLN A 418 -23.00 23.47 -9.61
CA GLN A 418 -22.77 22.53 -10.71
C GLN A 418 -22.72 21.08 -10.24
N MET A 419 -22.00 20.81 -9.16
CA MET A 419 -21.92 19.48 -8.53
C MET A 419 -23.31 19.01 -8.09
N LYS A 420 -24.09 19.86 -7.44
CA LYS A 420 -25.47 19.55 -7.01
C LYS A 420 -26.37 19.20 -8.18
N LYS A 421 -26.25 19.91 -9.32
CA LYS A 421 -26.98 19.60 -10.56
C LYS A 421 -26.58 18.26 -11.15
N MET A 422 -25.28 17.95 -11.22
CA MET A 422 -24.80 16.64 -11.69
C MET A 422 -25.29 15.49 -10.80
N MET A 423 -25.20 15.64 -9.47
CA MET A 423 -25.71 14.63 -8.54
C MET A 423 -27.21 14.34 -8.73
N LYS A 424 -28.01 15.38 -8.98
CA LYS A 424 -29.42 15.22 -9.25
C LYS A 424 -29.72 14.49 -10.57
N GLN A 425 -28.87 14.68 -11.58
CA GLN A 425 -28.97 13.94 -12.85
C GLN A 425 -28.61 12.47 -12.68
N VAL A 426 -27.57 12.16 -11.90
CA VAL A 426 -27.18 10.78 -11.57
C VAL A 426 -28.29 10.07 -10.77
N ALA A 427 -28.84 10.72 -9.75
CA ALA A 427 -29.92 10.17 -8.93
C ALA A 427 -31.20 9.86 -9.73
N ASN A 428 -31.47 10.60 -10.80
CA ASN A 428 -32.61 10.41 -11.68
C ASN A 428 -32.35 9.38 -12.81
N GLY A 429 -31.22 8.66 -12.82
CA GLY A 429 -30.90 7.63 -13.82
C GLY A 429 -30.57 8.18 -15.23
N ASN A 430 -30.47 9.49 -15.41
CA ASN A 430 -30.25 10.14 -16.70
C ASN A 430 -28.75 10.38 -17.02
N PHE A 431 -27.84 9.84 -16.22
CA PHE A 431 -26.40 10.00 -16.45
C PHE A 431 -25.86 8.82 -17.25
N LYS A 432 -25.58 9.01 -18.53
CA LYS A 432 -24.76 8.10 -19.32
C LYS A 432 -23.30 8.40 -19.00
N PHE A 433 -22.62 7.47 -18.32
CA PHE A 433 -21.16 7.53 -18.23
C PHE A 433 -20.61 7.54 -19.65
N PRO A 434 -19.68 8.42 -19.99
CA PRO A 434 -19.01 8.41 -21.28
C PRO A 434 -17.95 7.27 -21.30
N PHE A 435 -18.43 6.01 -21.35
CA PHE A 435 -17.61 4.83 -21.52
C PHE A 435 -17.92 4.20 -22.88
#